data_68e7d62546c49959cbb3c52667024efe
#
_entry.id   68e7d62546c49959cbb3c52667024efe
#
_cell.length_a   1.000
_cell.length_b   1.000
_cell.length_c   1.000
_cell.angle_alpha   90.00
_cell.angle_beta   90.00
_cell.angle_gamma   90.00
#
_symmetry.space_group_name_H-M   'P 1'
#
loop_
_entity.id
_entity.type
_entity.pdbx_description
1 polymer ?
#
loop_
_entity_poly.entity_id
_entity_poly.type
_entity_poly.pdbx_seq_one_letter_code
_entity_poly.pdbx_strand_id
1 'polypeptide(L)'
;MKLTLANAARTRYIAEIMAFLADKGEDVALVTSNTCNLPFVQDGEEGVLEVVVKVVKKDYDECMQEREDYVHKCAEQAQKKAERERAAADKKAKAEAKAAEKAAKAEVAE
;
A
#
# COMPACT_ATOMS: atom_id res chain seq x y z
N MET A 1 22.93 16.73 10.34
CA MET A 1 21.97 17.09 11.42
C MET A 1 22.56 16.68 12.76
N LYS A 2 22.44 17.52 13.77
CA LYS A 2 22.91 17.19 15.12
C LYS A 2 22.05 16.10 15.74
N LEU A 3 22.66 15.19 16.48
CA LEU A 3 21.99 14.05 17.12
C LEU A 3 20.85 14.50 18.06
N THR A 4 21.03 15.62 18.79
CA THR A 4 20.01 16.19 19.67
C THR A 4 18.77 16.63 18.92
N LEU A 5 18.92 17.22 17.73
CA LEU A 5 17.80 17.62 16.87
C LEU A 5 17.09 16.42 16.30
N ALA A 6 17.84 15.39 15.89
CA ALA A 6 17.26 14.14 15.39
C ALA A 6 16.43 13.45 16.46
N ASN A 7 16.93 13.37 17.70
CA ASN A 7 16.21 12.78 18.83
C ASN A 7 14.94 13.58 19.17
N ALA A 8 15.02 14.90 19.18
CA ALA A 8 13.86 15.77 19.42
C ALA A 8 12.78 15.59 18.35
N ALA A 9 13.17 15.49 17.08
CA ALA A 9 12.25 15.26 15.97
C ALA A 9 11.56 13.89 16.09
N ARG A 10 12.31 12.85 16.37
CA ARG A 10 11.75 11.51 16.56
C ARG A 10 10.73 11.46 17.69
N THR A 11 11.07 12.04 18.84
CA THR A 11 10.19 12.09 20.01
C THR A 11 8.91 12.87 19.70
N ARG A 12 9.03 13.99 19.02
CA ARG A 12 7.88 14.80 18.62
C ARG A 12 6.94 14.05 17.69
N TYR A 13 7.46 13.49 16.62
CA TYR A 13 6.64 12.83 15.60
C TYR A 13 6.03 11.51 16.07
N ILE A 14 6.73 10.73 16.89
CA ILE A 14 6.13 9.53 17.46
C ILE A 14 4.96 9.88 18.39
N ALA A 15 5.07 10.95 19.16
CA ALA A 15 4.00 11.43 20.02
C ALA A 15 2.78 11.88 19.21
N GLU A 16 2.98 12.60 18.11
CA GLU A 16 1.91 13.03 17.20
C GLU A 16 1.21 11.84 16.55
N ILE A 17 1.97 10.85 16.09
CA ILE A 17 1.43 9.63 15.49
C ILE A 17 0.59 8.84 16.53
N MET A 18 1.11 8.70 17.74
CA MET A 18 0.39 8.01 18.81
C MET A 18 -0.92 8.72 19.18
N ALA A 19 -0.89 10.05 19.27
CA ALA A 19 -2.09 10.86 19.55
C ALA A 19 -3.13 10.67 18.45
N PHE A 20 -2.73 10.68 17.20
CA PHE A 20 -3.61 10.47 16.05
C PHE A 20 -4.27 9.07 16.09
N LEU A 21 -3.48 8.05 16.35
CA LEU A 21 -3.99 6.67 16.41
C LEU A 21 -4.90 6.46 17.63
N ALA A 22 -4.55 7.04 18.79
CA ALA A 22 -5.36 6.98 19.99
C ALA A 22 -6.72 7.66 19.79
N ASP A 23 -6.76 8.79 19.09
CA ASP A 23 -8.01 9.48 18.74
C ASP A 23 -8.92 8.63 17.86
N LYS A 24 -8.37 7.72 17.08
CA LYS A 24 -9.13 6.77 16.27
C LYS A 24 -9.60 5.52 17.04
N GLY A 25 -9.29 5.43 18.33
CA GLY A 25 -9.66 4.31 19.16
C GLY A 25 -8.65 3.16 19.15
N GLU A 26 -7.47 3.35 18.57
CA GLU A 26 -6.43 2.33 18.56
C GLU A 26 -5.70 2.24 19.90
N ASP A 27 -5.35 1.03 20.31
CA ASP A 27 -4.59 0.78 21.52
C ASP A 27 -3.09 0.84 21.24
N VAL A 28 -2.57 2.06 21.10
CA VAL A 28 -1.18 2.31 20.74
C VAL A 28 -0.34 2.57 21.99
N ALA A 29 0.84 1.95 22.08
CA ALA A 29 1.76 2.10 23.19
C ALA A 29 3.21 2.19 22.72
N LEU A 30 4.02 2.97 23.44
CA LEU A 30 5.45 3.06 23.21
C LEU A 30 6.14 1.75 23.62
N VAL A 31 7.05 1.31 22.75
CA VAL A 31 7.96 0.17 23.02
C VAL A 31 9.37 0.67 23.24
N THR A 32 9.77 1.69 22.48
CA THR A 32 11.05 2.41 22.65
C THR A 32 10.80 3.90 22.46
N SER A 33 11.85 4.74 22.56
CA SER A 33 11.75 6.20 22.42
C SER A 33 11.23 6.65 21.04
N ASN A 34 11.36 5.83 20.01
CA ASN A 34 10.94 6.15 18.64
C ASN A 34 10.09 5.07 17.99
N THR A 35 9.60 4.12 18.77
CA THR A 35 8.83 2.98 18.25
C THR A 35 7.58 2.79 19.09
N CYS A 36 6.45 2.65 18.44
CA CYS A 36 5.21 2.25 19.09
C CYS A 36 4.62 1.03 18.40
N ASN A 37 3.76 0.31 19.08
CA ASN A 37 3.02 -0.77 18.49
C ASN A 37 1.53 -0.65 18.80
N LEU A 38 0.71 -1.32 17.99
CA LEU A 38 -0.73 -1.39 18.18
C LEU A 38 -1.24 -2.74 17.69
N PRO A 39 -2.17 -3.36 18.44
CA PRO A 39 -2.80 -4.59 17.98
C PRO A 39 -3.81 -4.26 16.87
N PHE A 40 -4.00 -5.19 15.95
CA PHE A 40 -4.99 -5.07 14.90
C PHE A 40 -5.64 -6.41 14.62
N VAL A 41 -6.82 -6.37 14.05
CA VAL A 41 -7.53 -7.55 13.56
C VAL A 41 -7.91 -7.28 12.11
N GLN A 42 -7.53 -8.18 11.22
CA GLN A 42 -7.90 -8.10 9.81
C GLN A 42 -8.28 -9.48 9.30
N ASP A 43 -9.43 -9.59 8.68
CA ASP A 43 -9.98 -10.83 8.12
C ASP A 43 -10.04 -11.98 9.16
N GLY A 44 -10.32 -11.62 10.43
CA GLY A 44 -10.40 -12.55 11.53
C GLY A 44 -9.08 -12.96 12.15
N GLU A 45 -7.96 -12.46 11.63
CA GLU A 45 -6.63 -12.74 12.16
C GLU A 45 -6.13 -11.56 13.03
N GLU A 46 -5.54 -11.88 14.17
CA GLU A 46 -4.96 -10.91 15.08
C GLU A 46 -3.47 -10.75 14.79
N GLY A 47 -2.99 -9.51 14.88
CA GLY A 47 -1.59 -9.18 14.71
C GLY A 47 -1.23 -7.93 15.46
N VAL A 48 0.06 -7.56 15.38
CA VAL A 48 0.58 -6.34 15.98
C VAL A 48 1.36 -5.57 14.93
N LEU A 49 0.99 -4.31 14.73
CA LEU A 49 1.73 -3.39 13.85
C LEU A 49 2.78 -2.65 14.67
N GLU A 50 3.94 -2.46 14.08
CA GLU A 50 5.02 -1.66 14.64
C GLU A 50 5.25 -0.42 13.78
N VAL A 51 5.28 0.75 14.42
CA VAL A 51 5.57 2.02 13.77
C VAL A 51 6.89 2.57 14.32
N VAL A 52 7.86 2.74 13.44
CA VAL A 52 9.19 3.22 13.80
C VAL A 52 9.42 4.58 13.15
N VAL A 53 9.82 5.57 13.95
CA VAL A 53 10.17 6.91 13.46
C VAL A 53 11.69 7.02 13.44
N LYS A 54 12.26 7.22 12.27
CA LYS A 54 13.70 7.33 12.05
C LYS A 54 14.02 8.61 11.30
N VAL A 55 15.14 9.22 11.65
CA VAL A 55 15.73 10.29 10.83
C VAL A 55 16.65 9.61 9.82
N VAL A 56 16.41 9.87 8.55
CA VAL A 56 17.17 9.29 7.46
C VAL A 56 18.53 9.96 7.37
N LYS A 57 19.59 9.17 7.18
CA LYS A 57 20.97 9.68 7.03
C LYS A 57 21.26 10.21 5.63
N LYS A 58 20.35 10.01 4.69
CA LYS A 58 20.51 10.46 3.31
C LYS A 58 20.26 11.96 3.19
N ASP A 59 20.84 12.55 2.15
CA ASP A 59 20.66 13.92 1.74
C ASP A 59 19.19 14.22 1.42
N TYR A 60 18.77 15.45 1.65
CA TYR A 60 17.39 15.88 1.38
C TYR A 60 17.00 15.65 -0.09
N ASP A 61 17.89 16.03 -1.01
CA ASP A 61 17.64 15.88 -2.44
C ASP A 61 17.52 14.41 -2.86
N GLU A 62 18.33 13.51 -2.30
CA GLU A 62 18.23 12.07 -2.54
C GLU A 62 16.88 11.52 -2.06
N CYS A 63 16.44 11.95 -0.89
CA CYS A 63 15.16 11.52 -0.33
C CYS A 63 13.98 12.00 -1.18
N MET A 64 14.05 13.24 -1.69
CA MET A 64 13.01 13.78 -2.58
C MET A 64 12.99 13.03 -3.92
N GLN A 65 14.16 12.65 -4.43
CA GLN A 65 14.26 11.86 -5.65
C GLN A 65 13.66 10.45 -5.46
N GLU A 66 13.92 9.81 -4.33
CA GLU A 66 13.32 8.51 -3.99
C GLU A 66 11.80 8.58 -3.95
N ARG A 67 11.23 9.67 -3.45
CA ARG A 67 9.78 9.87 -3.43
C ARG A 67 9.20 9.95 -4.84
N GLU A 68 9.84 10.70 -5.73
CA GLU A 68 9.44 10.80 -7.14
C GLU A 68 9.54 9.46 -7.83
N ASP A 69 10.63 8.74 -7.63
CA ASP A 69 10.86 7.41 -8.19
C ASP A 69 9.77 6.43 -7.73
N TYR A 70 9.39 6.49 -6.49
CA TYR A 70 8.32 5.65 -5.94
C TYR A 70 6.96 5.96 -6.58
N VAL A 71 6.63 7.24 -6.75
CA VAL A 71 5.39 7.66 -7.43
C VAL A 71 5.35 7.14 -8.87
N HIS A 72 6.46 7.27 -9.62
CA HIS A 72 6.57 6.74 -10.98
C HIS A 72 6.41 5.23 -11.01
N LYS A 73 7.05 4.52 -10.09
CA LYS A 73 6.96 3.07 -9.97
C LYS A 73 5.53 2.61 -9.69
N CYS A 74 4.82 3.29 -8.80
CA CYS A 74 3.42 2.99 -8.51
C CYS A 74 2.52 3.26 -9.72
N ALA A 75 2.77 4.34 -10.46
CA ALA A 75 2.03 4.67 -11.67
C ALA A 75 2.24 3.60 -12.75
N GLU A 76 3.48 3.16 -12.96
CA GLU A 76 3.80 2.07 -13.90
C GLU A 76 3.13 0.75 -13.50
N GLN A 77 3.15 0.40 -12.23
CA GLN A 77 2.50 -0.81 -11.73
C GLN A 77 0.98 -0.76 -11.91
N ALA A 78 0.37 0.39 -11.64
CA ALA A 78 -1.06 0.59 -11.85
C ALA A 78 -1.42 0.47 -13.33
N GLN A 79 -0.60 1.02 -14.22
CA GLN A 79 -0.79 0.92 -15.66
C GLN A 79 -0.68 -0.51 -16.16
N LYS A 80 0.34 -1.25 -15.72
CA LYS A 80 0.52 -2.67 -16.05
C LYS A 80 -0.64 -3.52 -15.56
N LYS A 81 -1.13 -3.24 -14.35
CA LYS A 81 -2.30 -3.93 -13.79
C LYS A 81 -3.55 -3.67 -14.64
N ALA A 82 -3.78 -2.42 -15.03
CA ALA A 82 -4.91 -2.05 -15.90
C ALA A 82 -4.82 -2.74 -17.26
N GLU A 83 -3.64 -2.81 -17.87
CA GLU A 83 -3.41 -3.52 -19.12
C GLU A 83 -3.68 -5.02 -19.00
N ARG A 84 -3.24 -5.65 -17.90
CA ARG A 84 -3.52 -7.06 -17.63
C ARG A 84 -5.02 -7.33 -17.46
N GLU A 85 -5.73 -6.47 -16.77
CA GLU A 85 -7.17 -6.57 -16.58
C GLU A 85 -7.91 -6.39 -17.90
N ARG A 86 -7.49 -5.47 -18.77
CA ARG A 86 -8.04 -5.30 -20.11
C ARG A 86 -7.80 -6.53 -20.96
N ALA A 87 -6.59 -7.07 -20.95
CA ALA A 87 -6.25 -8.28 -21.71
C ALA A 87 -7.07 -9.48 -21.24
N ALA A 88 -7.28 -9.63 -19.93
CA ALA A 88 -8.11 -10.69 -19.37
C ALA A 88 -9.58 -10.51 -19.76
N ALA A 89 -10.09 -9.27 -19.71
CA ALA A 89 -11.45 -8.97 -20.12
C ALA A 89 -11.67 -9.20 -21.62
N ASP A 90 -10.71 -8.85 -22.46
CA ASP A 90 -10.77 -9.10 -23.91
C ASP A 90 -10.76 -10.59 -24.22
N LYS A 91 -9.93 -11.38 -23.56
CA LYS A 91 -9.91 -12.84 -23.72
C LYS A 91 -11.25 -13.46 -23.32
N LYS A 92 -11.81 -13.02 -22.21
CA LYS A 92 -13.11 -13.49 -21.74
C LYS A 92 -14.23 -13.14 -22.71
N ALA A 93 -14.25 -11.91 -23.21
CA ALA A 93 -15.23 -11.47 -24.20
C ALA A 93 -15.13 -12.26 -25.49
N LYS A 94 -13.91 -12.52 -25.97
CA LYS A 94 -13.69 -13.36 -27.19
C LYS A 94 -14.13 -14.80 -26.97
N ALA A 95 -13.87 -15.37 -25.81
CA ALA A 95 -14.30 -16.72 -25.48
C ALA A 95 -15.82 -16.84 -25.41
N GLU A 96 -16.50 -15.88 -24.83
CA GLU A 96 -17.96 -15.79 -24.78
C GLU A 96 -18.57 -15.61 -26.17
N ALA A 97 -17.98 -14.78 -27.01
CA ALA A 97 -18.42 -14.59 -28.40
C ALA A 97 -18.29 -15.87 -29.20
N LYS A 98 -17.19 -16.61 -29.07
CA LYS A 98 -16.99 -17.90 -29.74
C LYS A 98 -18.00 -18.95 -29.25
N ALA A 99 -18.26 -19.01 -27.96
CA ALA A 99 -19.24 -19.93 -27.39
C ALA A 99 -20.66 -19.62 -27.89
N ALA A 100 -21.04 -18.38 -27.97
CA ALA A 100 -22.32 -17.93 -28.52
C ALA A 100 -22.44 -18.27 -30.01
N GLU A 101 -21.38 -18.07 -30.78
CA GLU A 101 -21.33 -18.42 -32.20
C GLU A 101 -21.48 -19.92 -32.44
N LYS A 102 -20.81 -20.76 -31.64
CA LYS A 102 -20.96 -22.22 -31.70
C LYS A 102 -22.37 -22.66 -31.36
N ALA A 103 -22.99 -22.09 -30.34
CA ALA A 103 -24.33 -22.38 -29.94
C ALA A 103 -25.35 -22.01 -31.05
N ALA A 104 -25.18 -20.85 -31.68
CA ALA A 104 -26.02 -20.40 -32.80
C ALA A 104 -25.88 -21.32 -34.02
N LYS A 105 -24.66 -21.75 -34.35
CA LYS A 105 -24.44 -22.70 -35.46
C LYS A 105 -25.03 -24.08 -35.19
N ALA A 106 -24.98 -24.55 -33.93
CA ALA A 106 -25.57 -25.82 -33.54
C ALA A 106 -27.11 -25.80 -33.65
N GLU A 107 -27.75 -24.68 -33.32
CA GLU A 107 -29.19 -24.50 -33.49
C GLU A 107 -29.61 -24.46 -34.97
N VAL A 108 -28.82 -23.86 -35.83
CA VAL A 108 -29.11 -23.74 -37.27
C VAL A 108 -28.85 -25.04 -38.00
N ALA A 109 -28.01 -25.95 -37.50
CA ALA A 109 -27.67 -27.23 -38.09
C ALA A 109 -28.76 -28.32 -37.94
N GLU A 110 -29.78 -28.05 -37.15
CA GLU A 110 -30.98 -28.88 -37.03
C GLU A 110 -32.03 -28.45 -38.08
#